data_3d575f2d6808863c825f741c13e765ce
#
_entry.id   3d575f2d6808863c825f741c13e765ce
#
_cell.length_a   1.000
_cell.length_b   1.000
_cell.length_c   1.000
_cell.angle_alpha   90.00
_cell.angle_beta   90.00
_cell.angle_gamma   90.00
#
_symmetry.space_group_name_H-M   'P 1'
#
loop_
_entity.id
_entity.type
_entity.pdbx_description
1 polymer ?
#
loop_
_entity_poly.entity_id
_entity_poly.type
_entity_poly.pdbx_seq_one_letter_code
_entity_poly.pdbx_strand_id
1 'polypeptide(L)'
;VYSGLYGIPSTGLRFFTVYGPWGRPDMAPMLFAGAIREGRPIKVFNHGNLSRDFTYIDDIIEGMVRVIGKAPAPTQDRPIPAEVYNIGCGHPVQLMNFIHTLEQALGKNAQLQMMPMQQGDVYTTYADTTKLERDFGYRPQVSLAEGIAIFAQWYEKQQTTGNND
;
A
#
# COMPACT_ATOMS: atom_id res chain seq x y z
N VAL A 1 21.33 7.37 12.80
CA VAL A 1 22.65 8.01 12.93
C VAL A 1 22.49 9.43 13.43
N TYR A 2 21.76 10.32 12.74
CA TYR A 2 21.61 11.73 13.11
C TYR A 2 20.93 11.94 14.47
N SER A 3 19.92 11.12 14.78
CA SER A 3 19.28 11.16 16.11
C SER A 3 20.27 10.86 17.23
N GLY A 4 21.16 9.89 17.03
CA GLY A 4 22.17 9.54 18.03
C GLY A 4 23.29 10.55 18.17
N LEU A 5 23.71 11.19 17.05
CA LEU A 5 24.82 12.14 17.07
C LEU A 5 24.40 13.55 17.50
N TYR A 6 23.20 13.98 17.11
CA TYR A 6 22.76 15.37 17.23
C TYR A 6 21.48 15.53 18.04
N GLY A 7 20.92 14.45 18.58
CA GLY A 7 19.67 14.51 19.34
C GLY A 7 18.44 14.90 18.50
N ILE A 8 18.50 14.76 17.17
CA ILE A 8 17.40 15.14 16.29
C ILE A 8 16.27 14.12 16.42
N PRO A 9 15.06 14.52 16.87
CA PRO A 9 13.92 13.61 16.90
C PRO A 9 13.58 13.08 15.51
N SER A 10 13.51 11.77 15.36
CA SER A 10 13.30 11.12 14.07
C SER A 10 12.29 10.00 14.15
N THR A 11 11.29 10.01 13.28
CA THR A 11 10.33 8.91 13.11
C THR A 11 10.47 8.29 11.73
N GLY A 12 10.83 7.02 11.69
CA GLY A 12 10.85 6.22 10.46
C GLY A 12 9.50 5.52 10.25
N LEU A 13 8.93 5.62 9.05
CA LEU A 13 7.73 4.90 8.68
C LEU A 13 8.06 3.82 7.65
N ARG A 14 7.67 2.57 7.93
CA ARG A 14 7.78 1.44 7.00
C ARG A 14 6.44 1.22 6.33
N PHE A 15 6.33 1.64 5.07
CA PHE A 15 5.14 1.42 4.25
C PHE A 15 5.10 -0.01 3.73
N PHE A 16 3.88 -0.55 3.67
CA PHE A 16 3.59 -1.79 2.96
C PHE A 16 3.08 -1.48 1.55
N THR A 17 2.20 -2.30 0.97
CA THR A 17 1.75 -2.05 -0.40
C THR A 17 0.66 -1.00 -0.43
N VAL A 18 1.06 0.25 -0.68
CA VAL A 18 0.14 1.39 -0.81
C VAL A 18 -0.48 1.40 -2.21
N TYR A 19 -1.79 1.66 -2.29
CA TYR A 19 -2.52 1.82 -3.54
C TYR A 19 -3.49 3.00 -3.45
N GLY A 20 -3.89 3.52 -4.63
CA GLY A 20 -4.82 4.66 -4.73
C GLY A 20 -4.44 5.58 -5.88
N PRO A 21 -5.09 6.74 -6.00
CA PRO A 21 -4.74 7.80 -6.93
C PRO A 21 -3.26 8.18 -6.85
N TRP A 22 -2.67 8.49 -8.02
CA TRP A 22 -1.25 8.88 -8.15
C TRP A 22 -0.25 7.82 -7.67
N GLY A 23 -0.68 6.55 -7.65
CA GLY A 23 0.18 5.43 -7.33
C GLY A 23 1.38 5.32 -8.28
N ARG A 24 2.47 4.71 -7.81
CA ARG A 24 3.66 4.47 -8.64
C ARG A 24 3.32 3.58 -9.84
N PRO A 25 3.73 3.95 -11.06
CA PRO A 25 3.34 3.22 -12.28
C PRO A 25 3.91 1.79 -12.36
N ASP A 26 5.02 1.52 -11.66
CA ASP A 26 5.69 0.22 -11.61
C ASP A 26 5.13 -0.73 -10.54
N MET A 27 4.15 -0.30 -9.75
CA MET A 27 3.52 -1.13 -8.73
C MET A 27 2.32 -1.91 -9.27
N ALA A 28 2.09 -3.10 -8.69
CA ALA A 28 1.05 -4.03 -9.11
C ALA A 28 -0.34 -3.41 -9.33
N PRO A 29 -0.88 -2.54 -8.45
CA PRO A 29 -2.20 -1.93 -8.69
C PRO A 29 -2.29 -1.15 -10.00
N MET A 30 -1.27 -0.33 -10.32
CA MET A 30 -1.21 0.46 -11.55
C MET A 30 -0.97 -0.43 -12.78
N LEU A 31 -0.05 -1.39 -12.67
CA LEU A 31 0.23 -2.34 -13.75
C LEU A 31 -0.99 -3.19 -14.10
N PHE A 32 -1.74 -3.64 -13.09
CA PHE A 32 -2.95 -4.45 -13.30
C PHE A 32 -4.08 -3.63 -13.92
N ALA A 33 -4.33 -2.42 -13.42
CA ALA A 33 -5.34 -1.54 -14.01
C ALA A 33 -5.05 -1.24 -15.49
N GLY A 34 -3.80 -0.93 -15.82
CA GLY A 34 -3.36 -0.71 -17.20
C GLY A 34 -3.54 -1.96 -18.07
N ALA A 35 -3.10 -3.11 -17.60
CA ALA A 35 -3.21 -4.37 -18.33
C ALA A 35 -4.67 -4.79 -18.56
N ILE A 36 -5.54 -4.68 -17.54
CA ILE A 36 -6.98 -4.97 -17.66
C ILE A 36 -7.61 -4.06 -18.70
N ARG A 37 -7.36 -2.76 -18.63
CA ARG A 37 -7.93 -1.80 -19.55
C ARG A 37 -7.52 -2.05 -20.99
N GLU A 38 -6.25 -2.29 -21.24
CA GLU A 38 -5.68 -2.51 -22.55
C GLU A 38 -5.90 -3.94 -23.08
N GLY A 39 -6.41 -4.86 -22.25
CA GLY A 39 -6.58 -6.28 -22.59
C GLY A 39 -5.24 -7.03 -22.71
N ARG A 40 -4.21 -6.56 -22.01
CA ARG A 40 -2.91 -7.24 -21.95
C ARG A 40 -2.87 -8.25 -20.79
N PRO A 41 -2.10 -9.34 -20.92
CA PRO A 41 -1.94 -10.31 -19.84
C PRO A 41 -1.29 -9.71 -18.60
N ILE A 42 -1.82 -10.09 -17.43
CA ILE A 42 -1.23 -9.87 -16.12
C ILE A 42 -0.40 -11.08 -15.74
N LYS A 43 0.88 -10.88 -15.42
CA LYS A 43 1.72 -11.94 -14.87
C LYS A 43 1.37 -12.15 -13.39
N VAL A 44 0.85 -13.33 -13.07
CA VAL A 44 0.43 -13.71 -11.73
C VAL A 44 1.44 -14.71 -11.16
N PHE A 45 2.40 -14.21 -10.38
CA PHE A 45 3.46 -15.04 -9.79
C PHE A 45 2.93 -15.98 -8.71
N ASN A 46 3.66 -17.08 -8.49
CA ASN A 46 3.30 -18.16 -7.59
C ASN A 46 1.86 -18.67 -7.82
N HIS A 47 1.42 -18.68 -9.09
CA HIS A 47 0.05 -19.07 -9.47
C HIS A 47 -1.05 -18.35 -8.67
N GLY A 48 -0.78 -17.13 -8.22
CA GLY A 48 -1.70 -16.32 -7.42
C GLY A 48 -1.69 -16.61 -5.91
N ASN A 49 -0.90 -17.58 -5.45
CA ASN A 49 -0.80 -17.91 -4.03
C ASN A 49 0.15 -16.97 -3.28
N LEU A 50 -0.19 -15.70 -3.31
CA LEU A 50 0.52 -14.60 -2.65
C LEU A 50 -0.48 -13.73 -1.89
N SER A 51 -0.08 -13.21 -0.74
CA SER A 51 -0.85 -12.23 0.01
C SER A 51 -0.04 -10.96 0.22
N ARG A 52 -0.69 -9.81 0.13
CA ARG A 52 -0.07 -8.52 0.40
C ARG A 52 -0.95 -7.69 1.32
N ASP A 53 -0.31 -6.94 2.19
CA ASP A 53 -0.96 -5.91 2.98
C ASP A 53 -1.18 -4.69 2.07
N PHE A 54 -2.36 -4.62 1.46
CA PHE A 54 -2.75 -3.49 0.62
C PHE A 54 -3.40 -2.42 1.48
N THR A 55 -2.88 -1.20 1.41
CA THR A 55 -3.38 -0.07 2.20
C THR A 55 -3.74 1.09 1.29
N TYR A 56 -4.95 1.62 1.45
CA TYR A 56 -5.39 2.78 0.67
C TYR A 56 -4.64 4.04 1.07
N ILE A 57 -4.35 4.90 0.10
CA ILE A 57 -3.48 6.08 0.28
C ILE A 57 -3.96 7.02 1.38
N ASP A 58 -5.28 7.24 1.53
CA ASP A 58 -5.80 8.18 2.53
C ASP A 58 -5.56 7.67 3.96
N ASP A 59 -5.64 6.36 4.20
CA ASP A 59 -5.27 5.77 5.49
C ASP A 59 -3.78 5.99 5.81
N ILE A 60 -2.91 5.90 4.79
CA ILE A 60 -1.49 6.20 4.95
C ILE A 60 -1.29 7.67 5.33
N ILE A 61 -1.93 8.59 4.62
CA ILE A 61 -1.82 10.03 4.88
C ILE A 61 -2.33 10.36 6.28
N GLU A 62 -3.47 9.79 6.70
CA GLU A 62 -4.00 9.97 8.05
C GLU A 62 -2.99 9.53 9.13
N GLY A 63 -2.38 8.35 8.94
CA GLY A 63 -1.34 7.86 9.84
C GLY A 63 -0.11 8.77 9.88
N MET A 64 0.34 9.27 8.75
CA MET A 64 1.45 10.23 8.66
C MET A 64 1.14 11.54 9.39
N VAL A 65 -0.05 12.10 9.18
CA VAL A 65 -0.48 13.35 9.85
C VAL A 65 -0.47 13.21 11.36
N ARG A 66 -0.94 12.09 11.89
CA ARG A 66 -0.89 11.79 13.34
C ARG A 66 0.53 11.74 13.87
N VAL A 67 1.44 11.11 13.12
CA VAL A 67 2.84 10.97 13.53
C VAL A 67 3.58 12.32 13.54
N ILE A 68 3.32 13.20 12.56
CA ILE A 68 3.95 14.53 12.47
C ILE A 68 3.67 15.37 13.72
N GLY A 69 2.48 15.22 14.31
CA GLY A 69 2.07 15.98 15.48
C GLY A 69 2.83 15.65 16.79
N LYS A 70 3.60 14.53 16.82
CA LYS A 70 4.24 14.05 18.06
C LYS A 70 5.63 13.48 17.80
N ALA A 71 6.63 14.33 17.91
CA ALA A 71 8.02 13.92 17.79
C ALA A 71 8.43 12.97 18.94
N PRO A 72 9.28 11.95 18.69
CA PRO A 72 9.78 11.09 19.75
C PRO A 72 10.69 11.87 20.69
N ALA A 73 10.52 11.62 22.01
CA ALA A 73 11.36 12.17 23.04
C ALA A 73 12.31 11.10 23.60
N PRO A 74 13.50 11.48 24.07
CA PRO A 74 14.38 10.55 24.79
C PRO A 74 13.73 10.15 26.12
N THR A 75 13.96 8.90 26.52
CA THR A 75 13.57 8.37 27.82
C THR A 75 14.79 7.75 28.50
N GLN A 76 14.67 7.38 29.79
CA GLN A 76 15.76 6.74 30.50
C GLN A 76 16.19 5.43 29.84
N ASP A 77 15.23 4.62 29.35
CA ASP A 77 15.50 3.35 28.70
C ASP A 77 15.86 3.51 27.19
N ARG A 78 15.59 4.67 26.63
CA ARG A 78 15.82 5.00 25.23
C ARG A 78 16.30 6.44 25.08
N PRO A 79 17.61 6.65 25.27
CA PRO A 79 18.21 8.00 25.25
C PRO A 79 18.25 8.65 23.87
N ILE A 80 18.12 7.86 22.78
CA ILE A 80 18.08 8.36 21.40
C ILE A 80 16.62 8.63 21.02
N PRO A 81 16.26 9.88 20.60
CA PRO A 81 14.89 10.23 20.22
C PRO A 81 14.55 9.72 18.80
N ALA A 82 14.59 8.40 18.62
CA ALA A 82 14.30 7.75 17.34
C ALA A 82 13.28 6.64 17.51
N GLU A 83 12.28 6.62 16.62
CA GLU A 83 11.23 5.60 16.58
C GLU A 83 11.01 5.09 15.17
N VAL A 84 10.59 3.82 15.08
CA VAL A 84 10.17 3.22 13.80
C VAL A 84 8.79 2.61 13.98
N TYR A 85 7.90 2.89 13.03
CA TYR A 85 6.55 2.35 12.98
C TYR A 85 6.28 1.69 11.63
N ASN A 86 5.60 0.55 11.66
CA ASN A 86 4.96 0.02 10.47
C ASN A 86 3.66 0.79 10.24
N ILE A 87 3.37 1.12 8.98
CA ILE A 87 2.12 1.73 8.57
C ILE A 87 1.52 0.93 7.42
N GLY A 88 0.32 0.42 7.63
CA GLY A 88 -0.36 -0.50 6.74
C GLY A 88 -1.77 -0.80 7.21
N CYS A 89 -2.48 -1.67 6.50
CA CYS A 89 -3.83 -2.09 6.85
C CYS A 89 -3.85 -3.14 7.98
N GLY A 90 -2.79 -3.94 8.12
CA GLY A 90 -2.76 -5.05 9.07
C GLY A 90 -3.65 -6.23 8.70
N HIS A 91 -4.13 -6.29 7.46
CA HIS A 91 -4.98 -7.35 6.94
C HIS A 91 -4.51 -7.80 5.55
N PRO A 92 -3.66 -8.84 5.47
CA PRO A 92 -3.19 -9.34 4.19
C PRO A 92 -4.34 -9.82 3.30
N VAL A 93 -4.33 -9.39 2.06
CA VAL A 93 -5.30 -9.76 1.04
C VAL A 93 -4.64 -10.69 0.03
N GLN A 94 -5.32 -11.79 -0.34
CA GLN A 94 -4.89 -12.67 -1.42
C GLN A 94 -4.82 -11.89 -2.74
N LEU A 95 -3.74 -12.08 -3.50
CA LEU A 95 -3.52 -11.40 -4.77
C LEU A 95 -4.69 -11.56 -5.74
N MET A 96 -5.27 -12.76 -5.80
CA MET A 96 -6.41 -13.03 -6.64
C MET A 96 -7.66 -12.25 -6.23
N ASN A 97 -7.89 -12.07 -4.91
CA ASN A 97 -9.00 -11.23 -4.42
C ASN A 97 -8.82 -9.76 -4.83
N PHE A 98 -7.57 -9.25 -4.77
CA PHE A 98 -7.26 -7.91 -5.24
C PHE A 98 -7.58 -7.77 -6.73
N ILE A 99 -7.13 -8.72 -7.57
CA ILE A 99 -7.38 -8.72 -9.02
C ILE A 99 -8.89 -8.77 -9.31
N HIS A 100 -9.65 -9.67 -8.67
CA HIS A 100 -11.09 -9.77 -8.89
C HIS A 100 -11.86 -8.52 -8.47
N THR A 101 -11.46 -7.89 -7.35
CA THR A 101 -12.07 -6.62 -6.94
C THR A 101 -11.79 -5.52 -7.96
N LEU A 102 -10.59 -5.50 -8.54
CA LEU A 102 -10.21 -4.54 -9.57
C LEU A 102 -10.96 -4.80 -10.91
N GLU A 103 -11.15 -6.05 -11.30
CA GLU A 103 -11.96 -6.45 -12.46
C GLU A 103 -13.41 -5.93 -12.32
N GLN A 104 -14.01 -6.13 -11.15
CA GLN A 104 -15.36 -5.65 -10.87
C GLN A 104 -15.46 -4.13 -10.95
N ALA A 105 -14.49 -3.42 -10.39
CA ALA A 105 -14.47 -1.96 -10.38
C ALA A 105 -14.24 -1.35 -11.78
N LEU A 106 -13.44 -2.00 -12.64
CA LEU A 106 -13.17 -1.58 -14.01
C LEU A 106 -14.19 -2.13 -15.03
N GLY A 107 -15.09 -3.04 -14.61
CA GLY A 107 -16.09 -3.67 -15.50
C GLY A 107 -15.46 -4.53 -16.60
N LYS A 108 -14.25 -5.04 -16.41
CA LYS A 108 -13.49 -5.79 -17.41
C LYS A 108 -12.65 -6.90 -16.78
N ASN A 109 -12.66 -8.09 -17.37
CA ASN A 109 -11.88 -9.23 -16.88
C ASN A 109 -10.40 -9.12 -17.27
N ALA A 110 -9.52 -9.54 -16.37
CA ALA A 110 -8.10 -9.68 -16.60
C ALA A 110 -7.79 -10.91 -17.45
N GLN A 111 -6.79 -10.81 -18.31
CA GLN A 111 -6.13 -11.98 -18.89
C GLN A 111 -5.00 -12.41 -17.97
N LEU A 112 -5.12 -13.58 -17.34
CA LEU A 112 -4.13 -14.03 -16.36
C LEU A 112 -3.09 -14.94 -17.00
N GLN A 113 -1.82 -14.60 -16.84
CA GLN A 113 -0.68 -15.44 -17.17
C GLN A 113 -0.07 -15.96 -15.85
N MET A 114 -0.39 -17.20 -15.51
CA MET A 114 0.13 -17.83 -14.29
C MET A 114 1.63 -18.12 -14.43
N MET A 115 2.40 -17.66 -13.45
CA MET A 115 3.86 -17.79 -13.43
C MET A 115 4.30 -18.52 -12.16
N PRO A 116 5.44 -19.24 -12.19
CA PRO A 116 6.05 -19.78 -10.98
C PRO A 116 6.44 -18.63 -10.01
N MET A 117 6.81 -19.01 -8.79
CA MET A 117 7.29 -18.05 -7.80
C MET A 117 8.52 -17.30 -8.32
N GLN A 118 8.51 -15.98 -8.17
CA GLN A 118 9.66 -15.16 -8.51
C GLN A 118 10.74 -15.30 -7.44
N GLN A 119 11.97 -15.44 -7.86
CA GLN A 119 13.10 -15.55 -6.91
C GLN A 119 13.23 -14.29 -6.06
N GLY A 120 13.30 -14.46 -4.76
CA GLY A 120 13.43 -13.35 -3.80
C GLY A 120 12.11 -12.70 -3.39
N ASP A 121 10.98 -13.11 -3.95
CA ASP A 121 9.67 -12.64 -3.49
C ASP A 121 9.21 -13.40 -2.23
N VAL A 122 8.27 -12.82 -1.49
CA VAL A 122 7.73 -13.39 -0.24
C VAL A 122 6.27 -13.83 -0.42
N TYR A 123 5.87 -14.89 0.28
CA TYR A 123 4.50 -15.42 0.20
C TYR A 123 3.47 -14.45 0.76
N THR A 124 3.80 -13.79 1.88
CA THR A 124 2.87 -12.90 2.58
C THR A 124 3.61 -11.69 3.14
N THR A 125 3.03 -10.52 3.00
CA THR A 125 3.40 -9.34 3.77
C THR A 125 2.29 -8.98 4.74
N TYR A 126 2.66 -8.58 5.97
CA TYR A 126 1.74 -8.24 7.04
C TYR A 126 2.32 -7.08 7.85
N ALA A 127 1.57 -5.99 7.97
CA ALA A 127 1.94 -4.85 8.78
C ALA A 127 1.45 -5.06 10.22
N ASP A 128 2.34 -5.35 11.15
CA ASP A 128 2.01 -5.21 12.55
C ASP A 128 1.98 -3.72 12.91
N THR A 129 0.79 -3.16 12.99
CA THR A 129 0.53 -1.75 13.27
C THR A 129 0.22 -1.48 14.75
N THR A 130 0.30 -2.48 15.63
CA THR A 130 -0.05 -2.40 17.06
C THR A 130 0.62 -1.22 17.75
N LYS A 131 1.90 -1.00 17.46
CA LYS A 131 2.65 0.13 18.03
C LYS A 131 2.12 1.48 17.56
N LEU A 132 1.80 1.62 16.28
CA LEU A 132 1.26 2.85 15.72
C LEU A 132 -0.16 3.13 16.26
N GLU A 133 -0.97 2.10 16.38
CA GLU A 133 -2.30 2.20 16.98
C GLU A 133 -2.21 2.66 18.44
N ARG A 134 -1.36 2.03 19.25
CA ARG A 134 -1.19 2.38 20.67
C ARG A 134 -0.73 3.82 20.87
N ASP A 135 0.26 4.28 20.08
CA ASP A 135 0.95 5.54 20.31
C ASP A 135 0.24 6.74 19.66
N PHE A 136 -0.54 6.51 18.59
CA PHE A 136 -1.19 7.53 17.78
C PHE A 136 -2.69 7.30 17.50
N GLY A 137 -3.26 6.19 17.97
CA GLY A 137 -4.65 5.83 17.68
C GLY A 137 -4.92 5.57 16.20
N TYR A 138 -3.89 5.22 15.44
CA TYR A 138 -4.04 4.91 14.01
C TYR A 138 -4.84 3.64 13.81
N ARG A 139 -5.85 3.73 12.93
CA ARG A 139 -6.62 2.58 12.44
C ARG A 139 -7.02 2.83 11.01
N PRO A 140 -6.66 1.96 10.07
CA PRO A 140 -7.12 2.06 8.68
C PRO A 140 -8.65 1.92 8.64
N GLN A 141 -9.30 2.73 7.80
CA GLN A 141 -10.76 2.81 7.73
C GLN A 141 -11.30 2.37 6.37
N VAL A 142 -10.48 2.48 5.32
CA VAL A 142 -10.92 2.23 3.95
C VAL A 142 -10.85 0.74 3.63
N SER A 143 -11.98 0.14 3.32
CA SER A 143 -12.04 -1.26 2.87
C SER A 143 -11.39 -1.44 1.49
N LEU A 144 -10.94 -2.66 1.18
CA LEU A 144 -10.36 -2.95 -0.13
C LEU A 144 -11.33 -2.59 -1.28
N ALA A 145 -12.59 -2.95 -1.16
CA ALA A 145 -13.58 -2.71 -2.20
C ALA A 145 -13.82 -1.21 -2.43
N GLU A 146 -13.92 -0.44 -1.37
CA GLU A 146 -14.10 1.02 -1.42
C GLU A 146 -12.86 1.69 -2.04
N GLY A 147 -11.67 1.39 -1.53
CA GLY A 147 -10.43 1.98 -2.04
C GLY A 147 -10.19 1.63 -3.51
N ILE A 148 -10.48 0.39 -3.94
CA ILE A 148 -10.36 0.00 -5.36
C ILE A 148 -11.40 0.70 -6.21
N ALA A 149 -12.65 0.90 -5.74
CA ALA A 149 -13.66 1.64 -6.49
C ALA A 149 -13.22 3.10 -6.74
N ILE A 150 -12.71 3.78 -5.72
CA ILE A 150 -12.17 5.14 -5.85
C ILE A 150 -10.97 5.17 -6.80
N PHE A 151 -10.05 4.23 -6.65
CA PHE A 151 -8.87 4.10 -7.52
C PHE A 151 -9.27 3.89 -8.98
N ALA A 152 -10.20 2.99 -9.28
CA ALA A 152 -10.66 2.70 -10.63
C ALA A 152 -11.33 3.92 -11.29
N GLN A 153 -12.19 4.65 -10.55
CA GLN A 153 -12.81 5.89 -11.03
C GLN A 153 -11.77 6.96 -11.37
N TRP A 154 -10.78 7.14 -10.51
CA TRP A 154 -9.68 8.06 -10.77
C TRP A 154 -8.88 7.63 -12.00
N TYR A 155 -8.53 6.34 -12.10
CA TYR A 155 -7.76 5.79 -13.20
C TYR A 155 -8.43 6.02 -14.55
N GLU A 156 -9.74 5.77 -14.65
CA GLU A 156 -10.52 6.00 -15.87
C GLU A 156 -10.58 7.48 -16.28
N LYS A 157 -10.74 8.39 -15.31
CA LYS A 157 -10.72 9.83 -15.57
C LYS A 157 -9.38 10.29 -16.17
N GLN A 158 -8.24 9.82 -15.61
CA GLN A 158 -6.92 10.21 -16.10
C GLN A 158 -6.72 9.80 -17.56
N GLN A 159 -7.19 8.63 -17.92
CA GLN A 159 -7.06 8.13 -19.28
C GLN A 159 -7.96 8.85 -20.30
N THR A 160 -9.10 9.36 -19.86
CA THR A 160 -9.99 10.13 -20.73
C THR A 160 -9.44 11.53 -20.99
N THR A 161 -8.76 12.11 -20.00
CA THR A 161 -8.18 13.47 -20.12
C THR A 161 -6.88 13.48 -20.92
N GLY A 162 -6.07 12.41 -20.86
CA GLY A 162 -4.80 12.30 -21.60
C GLY A 162 -4.92 11.98 -23.09
N ASN A 163 -6.12 11.71 -23.62
CA ASN A 163 -6.36 11.46 -25.05
C ASN A 163 -6.84 12.71 -25.83
N ASN A 164 -6.87 13.89 -25.18
CA ASN A 164 -7.34 15.14 -25.80
C ASN A 164 -6.21 16.15 -26.11
N ASP A 165 -4.95 15.73 -26.05
CA ASP A 165 -3.80 16.55 -26.45
C ASP A 165 -3.11 16.01 -27.71
#